data_6f23a352537f8809457fcd476fa3bca0
#
_entry.id   6f23a352537f8809457fcd476fa3bca0
#
_cell.length_a   1.000
_cell.length_b   1.000
_cell.length_c   1.000
_cell.angle_alpha   90.00
_cell.angle_beta   90.00
_cell.angle_gamma   90.00
#
_symmetry.space_group_name_H-M   'P 1'
#
loop_
_entity.id
_entity.type
_entity.pdbx_description
1 polymer ?
#
loop_
_entity_poly.entity_id
_entity_poly.type
_entity_poly.pdbx_seq_one_letter_code
_entity_poly.pdbx_strand_id
1 'polypeptide(L)'
;FVEREAAAYDEKAVQENMRKKNEQNSFSASVHEGCPGSRMQHIQRSPQSAPSTPIRTESQLGQWPCQIKLVPVNAPYFDGGKLLIAADCSAYAYARMHEDFMCGKITLIGCPKLDNVDYSEKLTQIIQSNNIQSVTIVRMEVPCCGGLELAAKRALQASGKFIPWQVITISVDGK
;
A
#
# COMPACT_ATOMS: atom_id res chain seq x y z
N PHE A 1 -7.08 17.67 38.13
CA PHE A 1 -6.52 16.30 37.96
C PHE A 1 -6.65 15.61 39.34
N VAL A 2 -7.39 14.50 39.40
CA VAL A 2 -7.49 13.67 40.60
C VAL A 2 -6.58 12.49 40.35
N GLU A 3 -5.44 12.43 41.03
CA GLU A 3 -4.57 11.27 41.08
C GLU A 3 -5.33 10.13 41.80
N ARG A 4 -5.51 9.02 41.09
CA ARG A 4 -5.98 7.76 41.65
C ARG A 4 -4.80 6.80 41.68
N GLU A 5 -4.52 6.24 42.87
CA GLU A 5 -3.58 5.11 42.96
C GLU A 5 -4.05 3.97 42.08
N ALA A 6 -3.17 3.51 41.19
CA ALA A 6 -3.41 2.32 40.40
C ALA A 6 -3.39 1.08 41.31
N ALA A 7 -4.34 0.18 41.10
CA ALA A 7 -4.34 -1.11 41.79
C ALA A 7 -3.01 -1.86 41.55
N ALA A 8 -2.50 -2.53 42.55
CA ALA A 8 -1.27 -3.31 42.44
C ALA A 8 -1.38 -4.34 41.30
N TYR A 9 -0.31 -4.45 40.52
CA TYR A 9 -0.24 -5.37 39.38
C TYR A 9 -0.36 -6.82 39.87
N ASP A 10 -1.43 -7.52 39.44
CA ASP A 10 -1.69 -8.92 39.75
C ASP A 10 -1.21 -9.84 38.63
N GLU A 11 0.02 -10.33 38.77
CA GLU A 11 0.66 -11.25 37.82
C GLU A 11 -0.16 -12.53 37.57
N LYS A 12 -0.83 -13.04 38.59
CA LYS A 12 -1.62 -14.27 38.48
C LYS A 12 -2.87 -14.07 37.66
N ALA A 13 -3.56 -12.93 37.84
CA ALA A 13 -4.72 -12.57 37.02
C ALA A 13 -4.37 -12.36 35.55
N VAL A 14 -3.19 -11.80 35.26
CA VAL A 14 -2.70 -11.63 33.90
C VAL A 14 -2.35 -12.97 33.24
N GLN A 15 -1.67 -13.86 33.96
CA GLN A 15 -1.35 -15.21 33.47
C GLN A 15 -2.61 -16.06 33.23
N GLU A 16 -3.60 -15.95 34.10
CA GLU A 16 -4.87 -16.66 33.94
C GLU A 16 -5.69 -16.14 32.74
N ASN A 17 -5.69 -14.84 32.53
CA ASN A 17 -6.31 -14.23 31.34
C ASN A 17 -5.58 -14.62 30.03
N MET A 18 -4.26 -14.70 30.04
CA MET A 18 -3.48 -15.18 28.89
C MET A 18 -3.77 -16.66 28.59
N ARG A 19 -3.89 -17.50 29.65
CA ARG A 19 -4.23 -18.91 29.50
C ARG A 19 -5.64 -19.09 28.92
N LYS A 20 -6.63 -18.37 29.43
CA LYS A 20 -8.01 -18.40 28.91
C LYS A 20 -8.09 -17.92 27.47
N LYS A 21 -7.29 -16.91 27.09
CA LYS A 21 -7.21 -16.42 25.72
C LYS A 21 -6.55 -17.44 24.77
N ASN A 22 -5.54 -18.17 25.23
CA ASN A 22 -4.91 -19.24 24.46
C ASN A 22 -5.81 -20.48 24.33
N GLU A 23 -6.56 -20.84 25.36
CA GLU A 23 -7.54 -21.94 25.31
C GLU A 23 -8.72 -21.62 24.39
N GLN A 24 -9.17 -20.37 24.35
CA GLN A 24 -10.18 -19.90 23.38
C GLN A 24 -9.65 -19.85 21.94
N ASN A 25 -8.37 -19.53 21.75
CA ASN A 25 -7.74 -19.56 20.42
C ASN A 25 -7.43 -20.97 19.92
N SER A 26 -7.23 -21.96 20.78
CA SER A 26 -6.99 -23.35 20.36
C SER A 26 -8.26 -24.09 19.90
N PHE A 27 -9.46 -23.63 20.31
CA PHE A 27 -10.73 -24.22 19.88
C PHE A 27 -11.31 -23.54 18.61
N SER A 28 -10.70 -22.50 18.12
CA SER A 28 -11.12 -21.75 16.93
C SER A 28 -10.16 -21.94 15.75
N ALA A 29 -9.74 -23.17 15.49
CA ALA A 29 -9.07 -23.54 14.24
C ALA A 29 -10.09 -23.75 13.10
N SER A 30 -11.23 -23.06 13.13
CA SER A 30 -12.21 -23.03 12.06
C SER A 30 -12.14 -21.67 11.37
N VAL A 31 -11.52 -21.70 10.17
CA VAL A 31 -11.77 -20.77 9.06
C VAL A 31 -11.97 -19.32 9.51
N HIS A 32 -10.88 -18.58 9.72
CA HIS A 32 -10.96 -17.14 9.68
C HIS A 32 -11.39 -16.72 8.28
N GLU A 33 -12.67 -16.44 8.09
CA GLU A 33 -13.22 -15.64 7.00
C GLU A 33 -12.72 -14.20 7.10
N GLY A 34 -11.41 -14.04 7.21
CA GLY A 34 -10.76 -12.73 7.11
C GLY A 34 -10.68 -12.31 5.65
N CYS A 35 -10.70 -11.00 5.41
CA CYS A 35 -10.40 -10.44 4.09
C CYS A 35 -9.16 -11.15 3.51
N PRO A 36 -9.17 -11.62 2.24
CA PRO A 36 -8.03 -12.31 1.62
C PRO A 36 -6.70 -11.57 1.75
N GLY A 37 -6.74 -10.22 1.80
CA GLY A 37 -5.56 -9.39 2.02
C GLY A 37 -4.98 -9.40 3.44
N SER A 38 -5.66 -10.05 4.41
CA SER A 38 -5.17 -10.24 5.78
C SER A 38 -4.82 -11.70 6.08
N ARG A 39 -4.98 -12.61 5.10
CA ARG A 39 -4.69 -14.03 5.29
C ARG A 39 -3.18 -14.25 5.35
N MET A 40 -2.71 -14.96 6.37
CA MET A 40 -1.33 -15.38 6.47
C MET A 40 -0.99 -16.37 5.36
N GLN A 41 0.08 -16.10 4.60
CA GLN A 41 0.58 -16.98 3.54
C GLN A 41 2.10 -17.13 3.70
N HIS A 42 2.58 -18.34 3.56
CA HIS A 42 4.02 -18.62 3.48
C HIS A 42 4.43 -18.69 2.00
N ILE A 43 5.24 -17.74 1.56
CA ILE A 43 5.74 -17.68 0.18
C ILE A 43 6.99 -18.55 0.10
N GLN A 44 6.87 -19.71 -0.54
CA GLN A 44 8.03 -20.57 -0.80
C GLN A 44 8.82 -20.04 -1.98
N ARG A 45 10.11 -19.79 -1.77
CA ARG A 45 11.04 -19.39 -2.84
C ARG A 45 12.08 -20.48 -3.00
N SER A 46 12.34 -20.89 -4.25
CA SER A 46 13.46 -21.77 -4.54
C SER A 46 14.76 -21.07 -4.19
N PRO A 47 15.76 -21.76 -3.61
CA PRO A 47 17.07 -21.19 -3.40
C PRO A 47 17.65 -20.76 -4.75
N GLN A 48 17.70 -19.47 -5.00
CA GLN A 48 18.40 -18.94 -6.16
C GLN A 48 19.88 -18.85 -5.80
N SER A 49 20.75 -19.37 -6.65
CA SER A 49 22.17 -19.09 -6.56
C SER A 49 22.36 -17.58 -6.56
N ALA A 50 23.02 -17.06 -5.54
CA ALA A 50 23.32 -15.64 -5.46
C ALA A 50 24.05 -15.21 -6.75
N PRO A 51 23.63 -14.10 -7.39
CA PRO A 51 24.34 -13.60 -8.56
C PRO A 51 25.80 -13.32 -8.17
N SER A 52 26.72 -13.74 -9.02
CA SER A 52 28.17 -13.63 -8.80
C SER A 52 28.67 -12.17 -8.72
N THR A 53 27.85 -11.21 -9.08
CA THR A 53 28.11 -9.78 -8.95
C THR A 53 26.92 -9.09 -8.27
N PRO A 54 27.13 -8.28 -7.20
CA PRO A 54 26.06 -7.50 -6.59
C PRO A 54 25.61 -6.43 -7.59
N ILE A 55 24.43 -6.58 -8.18
CA ILE A 55 23.79 -5.52 -8.95
C ILE A 55 23.32 -4.48 -7.93
N ARG A 56 24.00 -3.34 -7.87
CA ARG A 56 23.53 -2.19 -7.11
C ARG A 56 22.40 -1.54 -7.89
N THR A 57 21.17 -1.68 -7.40
CA THR A 57 20.01 -0.93 -7.91
C THR A 57 19.95 0.40 -7.18
N GLU A 58 19.88 1.49 -7.93
CA GLU A 58 19.68 2.82 -7.37
C GLU A 58 18.20 3.15 -7.22
N SER A 59 17.87 3.95 -6.21
CA SER A 59 16.49 4.42 -6.02
C SER A 59 16.05 5.26 -7.22
N GLN A 60 14.87 4.97 -7.75
CA GLN A 60 14.23 5.71 -8.83
C GLN A 60 13.15 6.69 -8.30
N LEU A 61 13.07 6.87 -6.98
CA LEU A 61 12.15 7.85 -6.40
C LEU A 61 12.66 9.27 -6.71
N GLY A 62 11.91 10.00 -7.52
CA GLY A 62 12.27 11.32 -8.01
C GLY A 62 11.69 12.50 -7.22
N GLN A 63 10.81 12.25 -6.22
CA GLN A 63 10.20 13.32 -5.43
C GLN A 63 9.89 12.85 -4.00
N TRP A 64 9.67 13.83 -3.12
CA TRP A 64 9.21 13.66 -1.76
C TRP A 64 8.21 14.75 -1.38
N PRO A 65 7.13 14.48 -0.63
CA PRO A 65 6.68 13.17 -0.13
C PRO A 65 6.08 12.28 -1.22
N CYS A 66 5.94 10.97 -0.95
CA CYS A 66 5.34 10.01 -1.87
C CYS A 66 3.94 9.52 -1.41
N GLN A 67 3.58 9.68 -0.15
CA GLN A 67 2.25 9.31 0.35
C GLN A 67 1.17 10.22 -0.21
N ILE A 68 0.08 9.64 -0.76
CA ILE A 68 -1.05 10.40 -1.33
C ILE A 68 -1.58 11.43 -0.35
N LYS A 69 -1.69 11.08 0.93
CA LYS A 69 -2.19 11.99 1.97
C LYS A 69 -1.30 13.21 2.22
N LEU A 70 0.00 13.06 2.03
CA LEU A 70 1.00 14.07 2.39
C LEU A 70 1.41 14.95 1.22
N VAL A 71 1.31 14.45 -0.02
CA VAL A 71 1.77 15.20 -1.19
C VAL A 71 0.93 16.47 -1.39
N PRO A 72 1.55 17.62 -1.69
CA PRO A 72 0.82 18.84 -2.07
C PRO A 72 0.07 18.65 -3.40
N VAL A 73 -1.09 19.25 -3.56
CA VAL A 73 -1.89 19.14 -4.80
C VAL A 73 -1.17 19.80 -5.99
N ASN A 74 -0.52 20.94 -5.76
CA ASN A 74 0.10 21.77 -6.80
C ASN A 74 1.62 21.74 -6.69
N ALA A 75 2.24 20.56 -6.64
CA ALA A 75 3.68 20.45 -6.61
C ALA A 75 4.26 20.60 -8.03
N PRO A 76 5.36 21.37 -8.21
CA PRO A 76 5.94 21.62 -9.54
C PRO A 76 6.35 20.36 -10.31
N TYR A 77 6.70 19.29 -9.60
CA TYR A 77 7.10 18.02 -10.21
C TYR A 77 5.94 17.28 -10.91
N PHE A 78 4.68 17.69 -10.70
CA PHE A 78 3.55 17.09 -11.43
C PHE A 78 3.44 17.57 -12.87
N ASP A 79 3.92 18.77 -13.16
CA ASP A 79 3.75 19.36 -14.49
C ASP A 79 4.53 18.59 -15.58
N GLY A 80 3.80 18.11 -16.56
CA GLY A 80 4.36 17.23 -17.61
C GLY A 80 4.75 15.83 -17.14
N GLY A 81 4.38 15.46 -15.90
CA GLY A 81 4.79 14.20 -15.28
C GLY A 81 3.93 13.00 -15.69
N LYS A 82 4.53 11.82 -15.62
CA LYS A 82 3.84 10.52 -15.65
C LYS A 82 3.59 10.08 -14.22
N LEU A 83 2.34 9.79 -13.88
CA LEU A 83 1.95 9.45 -12.51
C LEU A 83 1.93 7.94 -12.29
N LEU A 84 2.57 7.49 -11.22
CA LEU A 84 2.45 6.14 -10.67
C LEU A 84 1.63 6.22 -9.38
N ILE A 85 0.52 5.50 -9.32
CA ILE A 85 -0.28 5.31 -8.10
C ILE A 85 -0.13 3.85 -7.68
N ALA A 86 0.60 3.60 -6.59
CA ALA A 86 0.95 2.25 -6.17
C ALA A 86 0.42 1.92 -4.76
N ALA A 87 -0.04 0.69 -4.59
CA ALA A 87 -0.36 0.18 -3.26
C ALA A 87 0.92 0.02 -2.42
N ASP A 88 0.87 0.36 -1.12
CA ASP A 88 2.03 0.29 -0.22
C ASP A 88 2.74 -1.08 -0.26
N CYS A 89 1.98 -2.17 -0.34
CA CYS A 89 2.52 -3.52 -0.37
C CYS A 89 3.25 -3.85 -1.68
N SER A 90 2.98 -3.16 -2.78
CA SER A 90 3.49 -3.53 -4.10
C SER A 90 5.01 -3.41 -4.20
N ALA A 91 5.61 -2.42 -3.55
CA ALA A 91 7.06 -2.23 -3.52
C ALA A 91 7.79 -3.34 -2.75
N TYR A 92 7.14 -3.97 -1.80
CA TYR A 92 7.69 -5.09 -1.03
C TYR A 92 7.48 -6.44 -1.72
N ALA A 93 6.36 -6.58 -2.43
CA ALA A 93 6.06 -7.82 -3.15
C ALA A 93 6.86 -7.95 -4.45
N TYR A 94 6.97 -6.87 -5.21
CA TYR A 94 7.61 -6.85 -6.53
C TYR A 94 9.05 -6.37 -6.47
N ALA A 95 10.00 -7.29 -6.73
CA ALA A 95 11.43 -7.04 -6.52
C ALA A 95 12.01 -5.90 -7.39
N ARG A 96 11.47 -5.66 -8.59
CA ARG A 96 11.95 -4.64 -9.54
C ARG A 96 11.07 -3.40 -9.60
N MET A 97 10.45 -3.04 -8.49
CA MET A 97 9.52 -1.91 -8.41
C MET A 97 10.13 -0.59 -8.90
N HIS A 98 11.37 -0.32 -8.52
CA HIS A 98 12.07 0.90 -8.92
C HIS A 98 12.33 0.97 -10.43
N GLU A 99 12.78 -0.13 -11.02
CA GLU A 99 13.19 -0.18 -12.42
C GLU A 99 11.99 -0.20 -13.37
N ASP A 100 11.02 -1.07 -13.08
CA ASP A 100 9.92 -1.33 -14.01
C ASP A 100 8.76 -0.33 -13.85
N PHE A 101 8.55 0.21 -12.64
CA PHE A 101 7.39 1.06 -12.37
C PHE A 101 7.74 2.49 -11.96
N MET A 102 8.76 2.72 -11.14
CA MET A 102 9.04 4.06 -10.60
C MET A 102 9.89 4.91 -11.55
N CYS A 103 10.75 4.28 -12.34
CA CYS A 103 11.67 4.99 -13.24
C CYS A 103 10.92 5.99 -14.15
N GLY A 104 11.30 7.26 -14.07
CA GLY A 104 10.72 8.33 -14.85
C GLY A 104 9.26 8.69 -14.52
N LYS A 105 8.75 8.26 -13.37
CA LYS A 105 7.40 8.56 -12.91
C LYS A 105 7.39 9.23 -11.54
N ILE A 106 6.38 10.05 -11.32
CA ILE A 106 6.05 10.63 -10.03
C ILE A 106 5.27 9.58 -9.25
N THR A 107 5.82 9.12 -8.14
CA THR A 107 5.28 7.99 -7.40
C THR A 107 4.42 8.44 -6.23
N LEU A 108 3.15 8.05 -6.23
CA LEU A 108 2.20 8.20 -5.12
C LEU A 108 1.85 6.84 -4.57
N ILE A 109 1.92 6.69 -3.25
CA ILE A 109 1.60 5.43 -2.58
C ILE A 109 0.50 5.61 -1.54
N GLY A 110 -0.21 4.52 -1.24
CA GLY A 110 -1.22 4.51 -0.20
C GLY A 110 -1.89 3.16 -0.02
N CYS A 111 -2.51 2.97 1.15
CA CYS A 111 -3.31 1.81 1.47
C CYS A 111 -4.71 2.23 1.96
N PRO A 112 -5.76 2.13 1.13
CA PRO A 112 -7.10 2.56 1.51
C PRO A 112 -7.64 1.81 2.73
N LYS A 113 -7.18 0.58 2.95
CA LYS A 113 -7.56 -0.22 4.12
C LYS A 113 -6.97 0.31 5.43
N LEU A 114 -5.68 0.67 5.42
CA LEU A 114 -4.97 1.16 6.62
C LEU A 114 -5.27 2.63 6.89
N ASP A 115 -5.31 3.43 5.84
CA ASP A 115 -5.55 4.86 5.94
C ASP A 115 -7.01 5.21 6.23
N ASN A 116 -7.93 4.28 5.96
CA ASN A 116 -9.37 4.44 6.11
C ASN A 116 -9.91 5.73 5.43
N VAL A 117 -9.41 6.01 4.22
CA VAL A 117 -9.80 7.20 3.43
C VAL A 117 -10.11 6.82 1.99
N ASP A 118 -10.97 7.61 1.35
CA ASP A 118 -11.14 7.62 -0.10
C ASP A 118 -10.16 8.64 -0.71
N TYR A 119 -9.22 8.16 -1.49
CA TYR A 119 -8.24 9.01 -2.17
C TYR A 119 -8.79 9.73 -3.40
N SER A 120 -10.03 9.44 -3.83
CA SER A 120 -10.57 9.94 -5.10
C SER A 120 -10.58 11.46 -5.18
N GLU A 121 -10.97 12.14 -4.10
CA GLU A 121 -10.99 13.61 -4.05
C GLU A 121 -9.59 14.20 -4.23
N LYS A 122 -8.63 13.73 -3.44
CA LYS A 122 -7.24 14.20 -3.48
C LYS A 122 -6.59 13.94 -4.84
N LEU A 123 -6.78 12.75 -5.40
CA LEU A 123 -6.27 12.39 -6.72
C LEU A 123 -6.93 13.21 -7.82
N THR A 124 -8.24 13.50 -7.71
CA THR A 124 -8.95 14.38 -8.63
C THR A 124 -8.32 15.78 -8.65
N GLN A 125 -8.10 16.37 -7.48
CA GLN A 125 -7.46 17.68 -7.36
C GLN A 125 -6.06 17.69 -8.00
N ILE A 126 -5.24 16.67 -7.74
CA ILE A 126 -3.90 16.54 -8.34
C ILE A 126 -4.01 16.46 -9.87
N ILE A 127 -4.88 15.62 -10.40
CA ILE A 127 -5.02 15.43 -11.85
C ILE A 127 -5.60 16.67 -12.53
N GLN A 128 -6.58 17.33 -11.91
CA GLN A 128 -7.19 18.54 -12.46
C GLN A 128 -6.21 19.71 -12.51
N SER A 129 -5.45 19.91 -11.44
CA SER A 129 -4.59 21.08 -11.26
C SER A 129 -3.26 21.01 -12.01
N ASN A 130 -2.87 19.83 -12.50
CA ASN A 130 -1.55 19.62 -13.09
C ASN A 130 -1.64 18.98 -14.49
N ASN A 131 -0.63 19.20 -15.33
CA ASN A 131 -0.54 18.61 -16.66
C ASN A 131 0.06 17.19 -16.58
N ILE A 132 -0.78 16.20 -16.22
CA ILE A 132 -0.38 14.79 -16.13
C ILE A 132 -0.44 14.13 -17.50
N GLN A 133 0.67 13.50 -17.92
CA GLN A 133 0.77 12.83 -19.24
C GLN A 133 0.15 11.43 -19.27
N SER A 134 0.31 10.67 -18.19
CA SER A 134 -0.24 9.31 -18.08
C SER A 134 -0.37 8.89 -16.62
N VAL A 135 -1.23 7.89 -16.37
CA VAL A 135 -1.42 7.31 -15.03
C VAL A 135 -1.21 5.80 -15.08
N THR A 136 -0.29 5.30 -14.28
CA THR A 136 -0.10 3.86 -14.04
C THR A 136 -0.56 3.53 -12.63
N ILE A 137 -1.47 2.58 -12.49
CA ILE A 137 -1.98 2.11 -11.20
C ILE A 137 -1.37 0.74 -10.95
N VAL A 138 -0.63 0.57 -9.86
CA VAL A 138 -0.07 -0.72 -9.44
C VAL A 138 -0.73 -1.15 -8.14
N ARG A 139 -1.37 -2.30 -8.17
CA ARG A 139 -2.10 -2.85 -7.02
C ARG A 139 -1.72 -4.29 -6.76
N MET A 140 -1.97 -4.76 -5.54
CA MET A 140 -1.94 -6.19 -5.25
C MET A 140 -3.25 -6.86 -5.70
N GLU A 141 -3.18 -8.17 -5.96
CA GLU A 141 -4.36 -9.00 -6.31
C GLU A 141 -5.43 -9.05 -5.22
N VAL A 142 -5.06 -8.72 -3.99
CA VAL A 142 -5.95 -8.79 -2.82
C VAL A 142 -7.08 -7.76 -2.90
N PRO A 143 -8.30 -8.09 -2.44
CA PRO A 143 -9.49 -7.23 -2.60
C PRO A 143 -9.37 -5.84 -1.98
N CYS A 144 -8.61 -5.70 -0.87
CA CYS A 144 -8.42 -4.39 -0.23
C CYS A 144 -7.74 -3.36 -1.13
N CYS A 145 -6.94 -3.78 -2.11
CA CYS A 145 -6.33 -2.88 -3.09
C CYS A 145 -7.30 -2.41 -4.19
N GLY A 146 -8.48 -3.02 -4.30
CA GLY A 146 -9.54 -2.55 -5.22
C GLY A 146 -9.99 -1.12 -4.93
N GLY A 147 -9.94 -0.69 -3.68
CA GLY A 147 -10.24 0.69 -3.28
C GLY A 147 -9.30 1.73 -3.88
N LEU A 148 -8.01 1.41 -3.99
CA LEU A 148 -7.03 2.31 -4.63
C LEU A 148 -7.29 2.45 -6.13
N GLU A 149 -7.55 1.33 -6.80
CA GLU A 149 -7.90 1.32 -8.23
C GLU A 149 -9.18 2.12 -8.49
N LEU A 150 -10.22 1.89 -7.68
CA LEU A 150 -11.49 2.59 -7.80
C LEU A 150 -11.32 4.10 -7.58
N ALA A 151 -10.56 4.51 -6.57
CA ALA A 151 -10.27 5.92 -6.29
C ALA A 151 -9.54 6.59 -7.48
N ALA A 152 -8.53 5.94 -8.05
CA ALA A 152 -7.82 6.45 -9.21
C ALA A 152 -8.70 6.56 -10.46
N LYS A 153 -9.56 5.56 -10.73
CA LYS A 153 -10.52 5.60 -11.84
C LYS A 153 -11.54 6.72 -11.68
N ARG A 154 -12.09 6.89 -10.48
CA ARG A 154 -13.01 8.01 -10.16
C ARG A 154 -12.32 9.36 -10.37
N ALA A 155 -11.08 9.49 -9.92
CA ALA A 155 -10.31 10.71 -10.09
C ALA A 155 -10.07 11.05 -11.57
N LEU A 156 -9.71 10.06 -12.39
CA LEU A 156 -9.57 10.24 -13.83
C LEU A 156 -10.87 10.70 -14.49
N GLN A 157 -12.00 10.07 -14.15
CA GLN A 157 -13.31 10.45 -14.65
C GLN A 157 -13.72 11.86 -14.21
N ALA A 158 -13.57 12.17 -12.92
CA ALA A 158 -13.95 13.46 -12.36
C ALA A 158 -13.03 14.60 -12.82
N SER A 159 -11.81 14.31 -13.25
CA SER A 159 -10.88 15.32 -13.77
C SER A 159 -11.34 15.98 -15.05
N GLY A 160 -12.18 15.30 -15.83
CA GLY A 160 -12.62 15.77 -17.16
C GLY A 160 -11.50 15.77 -18.22
N LYS A 161 -10.31 15.24 -17.91
CA LYS A 161 -9.17 15.18 -18.81
C LYS A 161 -9.07 13.81 -19.49
N PHE A 162 -8.69 13.80 -20.75
CA PHE A 162 -8.39 12.56 -21.46
C PHE A 162 -6.91 12.20 -21.26
N ILE A 163 -6.66 11.34 -20.27
CA ILE A 163 -5.30 10.91 -19.88
C ILE A 163 -5.21 9.39 -20.07
N PRO A 164 -4.22 8.89 -20.82
CA PRO A 164 -4.00 7.45 -20.95
C PRO A 164 -3.63 6.85 -19.60
N TRP A 165 -4.24 5.71 -19.28
CA TRP A 165 -4.00 5.03 -18.01
C TRP A 165 -4.01 3.51 -18.16
N GLN A 166 -3.36 2.84 -17.22
CA GLN A 166 -3.33 1.38 -17.13
C GLN A 166 -3.36 0.91 -15.67
N VAL A 167 -3.83 -0.31 -15.46
CA VAL A 167 -3.79 -1.01 -14.17
C VAL A 167 -2.92 -2.25 -14.30
N ILE A 168 -2.01 -2.43 -13.34
CA ILE A 168 -1.15 -3.59 -13.22
C ILE A 168 -1.44 -4.23 -11.87
N THR A 169 -1.73 -5.51 -11.87
CA THR A 169 -1.99 -6.29 -10.67
C THR A 169 -0.81 -7.19 -10.39
N ILE A 170 -0.26 -7.07 -9.18
CA ILE A 170 0.84 -7.88 -8.68
C ILE A 170 0.27 -8.93 -7.73
N SER A 171 0.66 -10.18 -7.93
CA SER A 171 0.31 -11.27 -7.03
C SER A 171 1.10 -11.19 -5.72
N VAL A 172 0.64 -11.89 -4.69
CA VAL A 172 1.32 -11.87 -3.37
C VAL A 172 2.72 -12.51 -3.42
N ASP A 173 3.00 -13.35 -4.41
CA ASP A 173 4.33 -13.94 -4.64
C ASP A 173 5.26 -13.05 -5.48
N GLY A 174 4.78 -11.87 -5.93
CA GLY A 174 5.58 -10.87 -6.61
C GLY A 174 5.72 -11.08 -8.12
N LYS A 175 4.64 -11.51 -8.76
CA LYS A 175 4.55 -11.66 -10.23
C LYS A 175 3.52 -10.72 -10.83
#